data_f4b6df5e6521c8ad627383c111569251
#
_entry.id   f4b6df5e6521c8ad627383c111569251
#
_cell.length_a   1.000
_cell.length_b   1.000
_cell.length_c   1.000
_cell.angle_alpha   90.00
_cell.angle_beta   90.00
_cell.angle_gamma   90.00
#
_symmetry.space_group_name_H-M   'P 1'
#
loop_
_entity.id
_entity.type
_entity.pdbx_description
1 polymer ?
#
loop_
_entity_poly.entity_id
_entity_poly.type
_entity_poly.pdbx_seq_one_letter_code
_entity_poly.pdbx_strand_id
1 'polypeptide(L)'
;DPYLNRGIAEEALQRWEDASKDYKYVLKKNPKDVSALYNLGNVMGSMNNWIEAKELFSQAASSNHAIAMASSSEALALYQLGDLELAEKKIRILIRKYPLFADARAALSALLWCKSFSGEAESNWAAASGLDIRYRDRDWLLNVRRWPPKPTNDLMAFLALGD
;
A
#
# COMPACT_ATOMS: atom_id res chain seq x y z
N ASP A 1 18.86 -0.65 13.88
CA ASP A 1 19.81 0.22 13.17
C ASP A 1 19.48 1.68 13.44
N PRO A 2 20.47 2.51 13.89
CA PRO A 2 20.22 3.93 14.21
C PRO A 2 19.68 4.74 13.01
N TYR A 3 20.16 4.45 11.82
CA TYR A 3 19.70 5.13 10.60
C TYR A 3 18.27 4.75 10.23
N LEU A 4 17.90 3.47 10.42
CA LEU A 4 16.51 3.06 10.22
C LEU A 4 15.58 3.82 11.17
N ASN A 5 15.93 3.90 12.45
CA ASN A 5 15.12 4.60 13.46
C ASN A 5 15.04 6.10 13.20
N ARG A 6 16.16 6.71 12.75
CA ARG A 6 16.17 8.13 12.39
C ARG A 6 15.31 8.38 11.14
N GLY A 7 15.41 7.53 10.13
CA GLY A 7 14.55 7.61 8.93
C GLY A 7 13.07 7.55 9.27
N ILE A 8 12.66 6.69 10.20
CA ILE A 8 11.27 6.63 10.69
C ILE A 8 10.86 7.95 11.37
N ALA A 9 11.74 8.54 12.17
CA ALA A 9 11.47 9.83 12.82
C ALA A 9 11.37 10.98 11.79
N GLU A 10 12.27 11.01 10.80
CA GLU A 10 12.21 11.99 9.71
C GLU A 10 10.95 11.83 8.86
N GLU A 11 10.54 10.59 8.59
CA GLU A 11 9.30 10.28 7.87
C GLU A 11 8.07 10.81 8.65
N ALA A 12 8.02 10.62 9.96
CA ALA A 12 6.96 11.15 10.81
C ALA A 12 6.89 12.69 10.81
N LEU A 13 8.01 13.34 10.56
CA LEU A 13 8.12 14.80 10.39
C LEU A 13 7.92 15.25 8.94
N GLN A 14 7.58 14.33 8.04
CA GLN A 14 7.41 14.56 6.60
C GLN A 14 8.69 15.11 5.91
N ARG A 15 9.86 14.78 6.47
CA ARG A 15 11.17 15.11 5.91
C ARG A 15 11.61 14.00 4.96
N TRP A 16 10.92 13.92 3.82
CA TRP A 16 11.02 12.79 2.91
C TRP A 16 12.43 12.55 2.36
N GLU A 17 13.14 13.63 2.01
CA GLU A 17 14.50 13.54 1.48
C GLU A 17 15.50 13.02 2.52
N ASP A 18 15.36 13.44 3.78
CA ASP A 18 16.24 13.00 4.87
C ASP A 18 15.95 11.54 5.24
N ALA A 19 14.68 11.17 5.36
CA ALA A 19 14.27 9.77 5.54
C ALA A 19 14.80 8.88 4.41
N SER A 20 14.70 9.33 3.16
CA SER A 20 15.21 8.60 2.00
C SER A 20 16.71 8.35 2.07
N LYS A 21 17.51 9.36 2.48
CA LYS A 21 18.96 9.21 2.66
C LYS A 21 19.30 8.14 3.68
N ASP A 22 18.58 8.14 4.82
CA ASP A 22 18.81 7.19 5.90
C ASP A 22 18.46 5.77 5.49
N TYR A 23 17.32 5.56 4.86
CA TYR A 23 16.94 4.23 4.36
C TYR A 23 17.89 3.72 3.27
N LYS A 24 18.33 4.59 2.35
CA LYS A 24 19.35 4.23 1.35
C LYS A 24 20.69 3.85 1.98
N TYR A 25 21.07 4.50 3.09
CA TYR A 25 22.27 4.13 3.84
C TYR A 25 22.14 2.73 4.47
N VAL A 26 20.97 2.40 5.05
CA VAL A 26 20.69 1.05 5.56
C VAL A 26 20.79 0.02 4.44
N LEU A 27 20.16 0.29 3.29
CA LEU A 27 20.15 -0.61 2.13
C LEU A 27 21.54 -0.77 1.48
N LYS A 28 22.42 0.22 1.60
CA LYS A 28 23.83 0.07 1.17
C LYS A 28 24.56 -0.98 1.99
N LYS A 29 24.23 -1.13 3.28
CA LYS A 29 24.82 -2.13 4.18
C LYS A 29 24.10 -3.48 4.11
N ASN A 30 22.78 -3.44 4.04
CA ASN A 30 21.92 -4.61 3.94
C ASN A 30 20.87 -4.41 2.83
N PRO A 31 21.20 -4.77 1.57
CA PRO A 31 20.30 -4.55 0.42
C PRO A 31 18.94 -5.27 0.50
N LYS A 32 18.80 -6.23 1.41
CA LYS A 32 17.57 -7.02 1.61
C LYS A 32 16.85 -6.69 2.92
N ASP A 33 17.17 -5.56 3.54
CA ASP A 33 16.45 -5.12 4.74
C ASP A 33 15.00 -4.77 4.38
N VAL A 34 14.06 -5.63 4.81
CA VAL A 34 12.65 -5.52 4.44
C VAL A 34 12.03 -4.24 4.97
N SER A 35 12.40 -3.83 6.17
CA SER A 35 11.88 -2.60 6.79
C SER A 35 12.36 -1.36 6.04
N ALA A 36 13.65 -1.31 5.69
CA ALA A 36 14.20 -0.20 4.92
C ALA A 36 13.62 -0.13 3.50
N LEU A 37 13.46 -1.28 2.82
CA LEU A 37 12.83 -1.35 1.50
C LEU A 37 11.38 -0.85 1.55
N TYR A 38 10.60 -1.34 2.52
CA TYR A 38 9.20 -0.96 2.67
C TYR A 38 9.03 0.53 3.01
N ASN A 39 9.80 1.02 3.98
CA ASN A 39 9.71 2.42 4.39
C ASN A 39 10.20 3.36 3.28
N LEU A 40 11.28 3.01 2.57
CA LEU A 40 11.72 3.80 1.42
C LEU A 40 10.66 3.81 0.31
N GLY A 41 9.97 2.69 0.09
CA GLY A 41 8.82 2.63 -0.82
C GLY A 41 7.71 3.62 -0.45
N ASN A 42 7.36 3.70 0.83
CA ASN A 42 6.39 4.68 1.33
C ASN A 42 6.87 6.13 1.11
N VAL A 43 8.14 6.42 1.37
CA VAL A 43 8.73 7.74 1.13
C VAL A 43 8.69 8.10 -0.35
N MET A 44 9.07 7.17 -1.25
CA MET A 44 9.00 7.39 -2.69
C MET A 44 7.56 7.69 -3.15
N GLY A 45 6.57 6.96 -2.62
CA GLY A 45 5.16 7.23 -2.86
C GLY A 45 4.74 8.64 -2.40
N SER A 46 5.18 9.08 -1.23
CA SER A 46 4.92 10.43 -0.73
C SER A 46 5.55 11.53 -1.57
N MET A 47 6.66 11.22 -2.23
CA MET A 47 7.31 12.07 -3.22
C MET A 47 6.72 11.91 -4.64
N ASN A 48 5.60 11.20 -4.77
CA ASN A 48 4.90 10.90 -6.01
C ASN A 48 5.74 10.09 -7.02
N ASN A 49 6.74 9.36 -6.56
CA ASN A 49 7.56 8.46 -7.38
C ASN A 49 7.05 7.02 -7.25
N TRP A 50 5.90 6.74 -7.86
CA TRP A 50 5.23 5.44 -7.74
C TRP A 50 5.93 4.32 -8.51
N ILE A 51 6.74 4.64 -9.50
CA ILE A 51 7.55 3.65 -10.22
C ILE A 51 8.60 3.06 -9.28
N GLU A 52 9.38 3.91 -8.61
CA GLU A 52 10.39 3.47 -7.66
C GLU A 52 9.74 2.83 -6.42
N ALA A 53 8.63 3.39 -5.92
CA ALA A 53 7.86 2.81 -4.82
C ALA A 53 7.45 1.36 -5.11
N LYS A 54 6.89 1.09 -6.30
CA LYS A 54 6.51 -0.26 -6.74
C LYS A 54 7.71 -1.22 -6.72
N GLU A 55 8.85 -0.81 -7.25
CA GLU A 55 10.06 -1.65 -7.27
C GLU A 55 10.54 -2.00 -5.86
N LEU A 56 10.55 -1.02 -4.96
CA LEU A 56 10.94 -1.22 -3.55
C LEU A 56 9.97 -2.14 -2.80
N PHE A 57 8.66 -1.95 -3.00
CA PHE A 57 7.65 -2.85 -2.42
C PHE A 57 7.77 -4.27 -2.98
N SER A 58 8.05 -4.43 -4.27
CA SER A 58 8.28 -5.72 -4.90
C SER A 58 9.49 -6.44 -4.29
N GLN A 59 10.59 -5.73 -4.08
CA GLN A 59 11.76 -6.29 -3.43
C GLN A 59 11.46 -6.70 -1.98
N ALA A 60 10.76 -5.86 -1.21
CA ALA A 60 10.34 -6.19 0.15
C ALA A 60 9.41 -7.42 0.18
N ALA A 61 8.45 -7.51 -0.75
CA ALA A 61 7.51 -8.61 -0.86
C ALA A 61 8.17 -9.95 -1.29
N SER A 62 9.28 -9.88 -2.00
CA SER A 62 10.03 -11.06 -2.48
C SER A 62 11.00 -11.62 -1.44
N SER A 63 11.16 -10.97 -0.29
CA SER A 63 12.04 -11.41 0.77
C SER A 63 11.48 -12.65 1.49
N ASN A 64 12.38 -13.49 2.03
CA ASN A 64 11.99 -14.60 2.91
C ASN A 64 11.29 -14.13 4.21
N HIS A 65 11.50 -12.87 4.59
CA HIS A 65 10.86 -12.22 5.73
C HIS A 65 9.78 -11.21 5.28
N ALA A 66 9.19 -11.44 4.10
CA ALA A 66 8.18 -10.56 3.54
C ALA A 66 6.98 -10.37 4.47
N ILE A 67 6.50 -9.14 4.51
CA ILE A 67 5.27 -8.77 5.22
C ILE A 67 4.12 -8.63 4.21
N ALA A 68 2.93 -9.08 4.59
CA ALA A 68 1.74 -9.00 3.74
C ALA A 68 1.46 -7.55 3.27
N MET A 69 1.80 -6.59 4.12
CA MET A 69 1.64 -5.16 3.83
C MET A 69 2.50 -4.70 2.65
N ALA A 70 3.72 -5.24 2.49
CA ALA A 70 4.58 -4.92 1.35
C ALA A 70 3.97 -5.41 0.03
N SER A 71 3.43 -6.63 0.02
CA SER A 71 2.74 -7.18 -1.15
C SER A 71 1.49 -6.38 -1.53
N SER A 72 0.73 -5.93 -0.52
CA SER A 72 -0.43 -5.07 -0.75
C SER A 72 -0.02 -3.69 -1.29
N SER A 73 1.04 -3.10 -0.75
CA SER A 73 1.56 -1.81 -1.22
C SER A 73 2.11 -1.90 -2.65
N GLU A 74 2.73 -3.01 -3.05
CA GLU A 74 3.11 -3.27 -4.43
C GLU A 74 1.89 -3.27 -5.36
N ALA A 75 0.84 -4.00 -4.99
CA ALA A 75 -0.40 -4.05 -5.78
C ALA A 75 -1.08 -2.68 -5.88
N LEU A 76 -1.11 -1.91 -4.79
CA LEU A 76 -1.64 -0.55 -4.79
C LEU A 76 -0.83 0.41 -5.66
N ALA A 77 0.50 0.29 -5.67
CA ALA A 77 1.36 1.06 -6.56
C ALA A 77 1.12 0.71 -8.04
N LEU A 78 0.93 -0.56 -8.36
CA LEU A 78 0.50 -1.00 -9.70
C LEU A 78 -0.86 -0.39 -10.09
N TYR A 79 -1.81 -0.36 -9.16
CA TYR A 79 -3.12 0.28 -9.35
C TYR A 79 -2.93 1.77 -9.65
N GLN A 80 -2.12 2.47 -8.90
CA GLN A 80 -1.81 3.89 -9.12
C GLN A 80 -1.20 4.14 -10.49
N LEU A 81 -0.35 3.23 -10.96
CA LEU A 81 0.30 3.31 -12.27
C LEU A 81 -0.60 2.88 -13.44
N GLY A 82 -1.79 2.36 -13.16
CA GLY A 82 -2.78 1.96 -14.16
C GLY A 82 -2.71 0.50 -14.60
N ASP A 83 -1.83 -0.31 -14.04
CA ASP A 83 -1.78 -1.76 -14.32
C ASP A 83 -2.80 -2.50 -13.45
N LEU A 84 -4.08 -2.33 -13.78
CA LEU A 84 -5.19 -2.88 -13.00
C LEU A 84 -5.25 -4.41 -13.04
N GLU A 85 -4.86 -5.02 -14.15
CA GLU A 85 -4.90 -6.48 -14.32
C GLU A 85 -3.89 -7.16 -13.37
N LEU A 86 -2.66 -6.68 -13.34
CA LEU A 86 -1.64 -7.23 -12.44
C LEU A 86 -1.94 -6.89 -10.99
N ALA A 87 -2.43 -5.68 -10.71
CA ALA A 87 -2.87 -5.28 -9.37
C ALA A 87 -3.95 -6.22 -8.84
N GLU A 88 -5.01 -6.48 -9.62
CA GLU A 88 -6.09 -7.40 -9.24
C GLU A 88 -5.56 -8.81 -8.97
N LYS A 89 -4.74 -9.35 -9.87
CA LYS A 89 -4.14 -10.67 -9.71
C LYS A 89 -3.38 -10.81 -8.38
N LYS A 90 -2.53 -9.82 -8.06
CA LYS A 90 -1.76 -9.82 -6.80
C LYS A 90 -2.66 -9.68 -5.57
N ILE A 91 -3.66 -8.82 -5.61
CA ILE A 91 -4.62 -8.65 -4.50
C ILE A 91 -5.40 -9.95 -4.25
N ARG A 92 -5.88 -10.61 -5.31
CA ARG A 92 -6.61 -11.88 -5.17
C ARG A 92 -5.74 -12.99 -4.59
N ILE A 93 -4.45 -13.05 -4.94
CA ILE A 93 -3.49 -13.98 -4.33
C ILE A 93 -3.34 -13.70 -2.83
N LEU A 94 -3.23 -12.42 -2.43
CA LEU A 94 -3.15 -12.02 -1.03
C LEU A 94 -4.39 -12.43 -0.24
N ILE A 95 -5.58 -12.22 -0.77
CA ILE A 95 -6.84 -12.58 -0.12
C ILE A 95 -6.95 -14.10 0.06
N ARG A 96 -6.50 -14.89 -0.90
CA ARG A 96 -6.47 -16.36 -0.75
C ARG A 96 -5.51 -16.80 0.35
N LYS A 97 -4.35 -16.15 0.46
CA LYS A 97 -3.34 -16.47 1.47
C LYS A 97 -3.74 -15.91 2.87
N TYR A 98 -4.33 -14.73 2.89
CA TYR A 98 -4.71 -14.01 4.10
C TYR A 98 -6.18 -13.53 4.01
N PRO A 99 -7.17 -14.42 4.22
CA PRO A 99 -8.59 -14.08 4.01
C PRO A 99 -9.11 -12.94 4.90
N LEU A 100 -8.47 -12.73 6.06
CA LEU A 100 -8.84 -11.70 7.05
C LEU A 100 -7.97 -10.44 6.94
N PHE A 101 -7.27 -10.26 5.82
CA PHE A 101 -6.44 -9.08 5.60
C PHE A 101 -7.30 -7.95 5.00
N ALA A 102 -7.74 -7.03 5.85
CA ALA A 102 -8.65 -5.94 5.49
C ALA A 102 -8.12 -5.06 4.36
N ASP A 103 -6.81 -4.80 4.35
CA ASP A 103 -6.16 -3.95 3.33
C ASP A 103 -6.38 -4.47 1.90
N ALA A 104 -6.15 -5.76 1.68
CA ALA A 104 -6.36 -6.38 0.38
C ALA A 104 -7.85 -6.40 -0.03
N ARG A 105 -8.75 -6.62 0.93
CA ARG A 105 -10.20 -6.58 0.70
C ARG A 105 -10.68 -5.18 0.28
N ALA A 106 -10.23 -4.15 0.98
CA ALA A 106 -10.56 -2.76 0.65
C ALA A 106 -9.98 -2.35 -0.72
N ALA A 107 -8.74 -2.75 -1.01
CA ALA A 107 -8.11 -2.50 -2.30
C ALA A 107 -8.85 -3.18 -3.46
N LEU A 108 -9.29 -4.43 -3.26
CA LEU A 108 -10.08 -5.16 -4.27
C LEU A 108 -11.43 -4.49 -4.50
N SER A 109 -12.09 -4.02 -3.44
CA SER A 109 -13.35 -3.30 -3.54
C SER A 109 -13.22 -2.06 -4.44
N ALA A 110 -12.22 -1.21 -4.19
CA ALA A 110 -11.96 -0.03 -5.01
C ALA A 110 -11.69 -0.37 -6.48
N LEU A 111 -10.87 -1.38 -6.72
CA LEU A 111 -10.50 -1.82 -8.07
C LEU A 111 -11.69 -2.40 -8.84
N LEU A 112 -12.49 -3.24 -8.22
CA LEU A 112 -13.68 -3.85 -8.84
C LEU A 112 -14.75 -2.82 -9.14
N TRP A 113 -14.94 -1.84 -8.26
CA TRP A 113 -15.84 -0.73 -8.55
C TRP A 113 -15.35 0.06 -9.77
N CYS A 114 -14.06 0.37 -9.85
CA CYS A 114 -13.47 1.04 -11.02
C CYS A 114 -13.67 0.24 -12.32
N LYS A 115 -13.72 -1.09 -12.25
CA LYS A 115 -14.00 -2.00 -13.38
C LYS A 115 -15.50 -2.25 -13.61
N SER A 116 -16.39 -1.59 -12.88
CA SER A 116 -17.85 -1.74 -12.95
C SER A 116 -18.40 -3.09 -12.42
N PHE A 117 -17.65 -3.79 -11.57
CA PHE A 117 -18.09 -5.00 -10.87
C PHE A 117 -18.64 -4.66 -9.47
N SER A 118 -19.75 -3.92 -9.42
CA SER A 118 -20.29 -3.34 -8.18
C SER A 118 -20.68 -4.39 -7.13
N GLY A 119 -21.31 -5.49 -7.51
CA GLY A 119 -21.72 -6.53 -6.54
C GLY A 119 -20.56 -7.19 -5.83
N GLU A 120 -19.49 -7.53 -6.54
CA GLU A 120 -18.28 -8.09 -5.94
C GLU A 120 -17.50 -7.03 -5.14
N ALA A 121 -17.53 -5.76 -5.57
CA ALA A 121 -16.98 -4.64 -4.83
C ALA A 121 -17.66 -4.48 -3.45
N GLU A 122 -19.00 -4.53 -3.41
CA GLU A 122 -19.78 -4.45 -2.18
C GLU A 122 -19.45 -5.60 -1.21
N SER A 123 -19.36 -6.82 -1.72
CA SER A 123 -19.02 -8.00 -0.90
C SER A 123 -17.64 -7.88 -0.24
N ASN A 124 -16.64 -7.41 -1.01
CA ASN A 124 -15.30 -7.20 -0.48
C ASN A 124 -15.24 -6.03 0.50
N TRP A 125 -16.01 -4.97 0.25
CA TRP A 125 -16.11 -3.86 1.19
C TRP A 125 -16.77 -4.28 2.51
N ALA A 126 -17.85 -5.04 2.47
CA ALA A 126 -18.48 -5.56 3.67
C ALA A 126 -17.49 -6.37 4.53
N ALA A 127 -16.67 -7.21 3.89
CA ALA A 127 -15.61 -7.95 4.58
C ALA A 127 -14.53 -7.01 5.14
N ALA A 128 -14.05 -6.04 4.37
CA ALA A 128 -13.01 -5.11 4.81
C ALA A 128 -13.48 -4.26 5.99
N SER A 129 -14.65 -3.64 5.89
CA SER A 129 -15.19 -2.76 6.94
C SER A 129 -15.54 -3.50 8.22
N GLY A 130 -15.96 -4.76 8.11
CA GLY A 130 -16.16 -5.64 9.26
C GLY A 130 -14.87 -6.01 9.98
N LEU A 131 -13.75 -6.07 9.26
CA LEU A 131 -12.44 -6.35 9.85
C LEU A 131 -11.78 -5.10 10.44
N ASP A 132 -11.87 -3.96 9.73
CA ASP A 132 -11.26 -2.70 10.16
C ASP A 132 -11.98 -1.50 9.54
N ILE A 133 -12.76 -0.80 10.35
CA ILE A 133 -13.58 0.33 9.91
C ILE A 133 -12.76 1.56 9.49
N ARG A 134 -11.46 1.63 9.84
CA ARG A 134 -10.60 2.77 9.49
C ARG A 134 -10.40 2.92 7.97
N TYR A 135 -10.59 1.85 7.19
CA TYR A 135 -10.51 1.90 5.73
C TYR A 135 -11.54 2.82 5.06
N ARG A 136 -12.55 3.29 5.77
CA ARG A 136 -13.47 4.32 5.28
C ARG A 136 -12.96 5.75 5.47
N ASP A 137 -11.89 5.94 6.23
CA ASP A 137 -11.31 7.25 6.52
C ASP A 137 -10.23 7.59 5.48
N ARG A 138 -10.53 8.60 4.65
CA ARG A 138 -9.62 9.09 3.61
C ARG A 138 -8.27 9.53 4.17
N ASP A 139 -8.28 10.32 5.24
CA ASP A 139 -7.04 10.88 5.80
C ASP A 139 -6.18 9.79 6.42
N TRP A 140 -6.80 8.81 7.06
CA TRP A 140 -6.09 7.64 7.56
C TRP A 140 -5.45 6.82 6.43
N LEU A 141 -6.17 6.58 5.33
CA LEU A 141 -5.64 5.87 4.16
C LEU A 141 -4.41 6.57 3.58
N LEU A 142 -4.49 7.89 3.37
CA LEU A 142 -3.41 8.65 2.75
C LEU A 142 -2.21 8.86 3.68
N ASN A 143 -2.44 9.16 4.94
CA ASN A 143 -1.40 9.65 5.85
C ASN A 143 -0.86 8.59 6.81
N VAL A 144 -1.66 7.59 7.16
CA VAL A 144 -1.26 6.52 8.09
C VAL A 144 -0.95 5.24 7.32
N ARG A 145 -1.91 4.73 6.56
CA ARG A 145 -1.71 3.50 5.77
C ARG A 145 -0.90 3.77 4.50
N ARG A 146 -0.81 5.01 4.06
CA ARG A 146 0.00 5.47 2.93
C ARG A 146 -0.45 4.88 1.58
N TRP A 147 -1.76 4.76 1.41
CA TRP A 147 -2.33 4.38 0.11
C TRP A 147 -2.04 5.44 -0.95
N PRO A 148 -1.84 5.02 -2.23
CA PRO A 148 -1.77 5.96 -3.34
C PRO A 148 -3.09 6.74 -3.53
N PRO A 149 -3.04 7.93 -4.17
CA PRO A 149 -4.24 8.76 -4.37
C PRO A 149 -5.33 8.08 -5.18
N LYS A 150 -4.99 7.41 -6.29
CA LYS A 150 -6.01 6.83 -7.19
C LYS A 150 -6.86 5.75 -6.52
N PRO A 151 -6.31 4.67 -5.92
CA PRO A 151 -7.15 3.69 -5.23
C PRO A 151 -7.90 4.30 -4.05
N THR A 152 -7.33 5.27 -3.34
CA THR A 152 -8.03 6.00 -2.27
C THR A 152 -9.24 6.76 -2.81
N ASN A 153 -9.08 7.51 -3.90
CA ASN A 153 -10.17 8.27 -4.52
C ASN A 153 -11.27 7.34 -5.05
N ASP A 154 -10.90 6.24 -5.67
CA ASP A 154 -11.84 5.26 -6.19
C ASP A 154 -12.65 4.60 -5.06
N LEU A 155 -12.00 4.26 -3.93
CA LEU A 155 -12.70 3.73 -2.77
C LEU A 155 -13.68 4.76 -2.19
N MET A 156 -13.26 6.01 -2.02
CA MET A 156 -14.12 7.06 -1.47
C MET A 156 -15.31 7.35 -2.41
N ALA A 157 -15.10 7.35 -3.72
CA ALA A 157 -16.18 7.50 -4.69
C ALA A 157 -17.18 6.34 -4.65
N PHE A 158 -16.68 5.10 -4.49
CA PHE A 158 -17.54 3.94 -4.28
C PHE A 158 -18.38 4.07 -3.00
N LEU A 159 -17.78 4.47 -1.90
CA LEU A 159 -18.47 4.61 -0.60
C LEU A 159 -19.53 5.72 -0.63
N ALA A 160 -19.31 6.79 -1.37
CA ALA A 160 -20.27 7.88 -1.52
C ALA A 160 -21.56 7.47 -2.23
N LEU A 161 -21.59 6.35 -2.95
CA LEU A 161 -22.80 5.82 -3.60
C LEU A 161 -23.75 5.11 -2.61
N GLY A 162 -23.26 4.71 -1.45
CA GLY A 162 -24.02 4.00 -0.41
C GLY A 162 -24.62 4.92 0.65
N ASP A 163 -24.33 6.22 0.58
CA ASP A 163 -24.88 7.28 1.45
C ASP A 163 -26.11 7.96 0.74
#